data_ad16f9cdc6c1283e55c5c258633bc898
#
_entry.id   ad16f9cdc6c1283e55c5c258633bc898
#
_cell.length_a   1.000
_cell.length_b   1.000
_cell.length_c   1.000
_cell.angle_alpha   90.00
_cell.angle_beta   90.00
_cell.angle_gamma   90.00
#
_symmetry.space_group_name_H-M   'P 1'
#
loop_
_entity.id
_entity.type
_entity.pdbx_description
1 polymer ?
#
loop_
_entity_poly.entity_id
_entity_poly.type
_entity_poly.pdbx_seq_one_letter_code
_entity_poly.pdbx_strand_id
1 'polypeptide(L)'
;FVERVLRPPELRYIALFRKAEACRFKPLKLYYTVKLKLMSYKTHIQIPARTKIDEGFYIGHTGRVIIHPESVLGKNMNIGTGVTIGYENRGVRCGAPTFDANCWSGTNSVVVGNIKIGEDVMIAPLTFVNFDVPSHSIVIGNPAKIIHRENATEAYIENRV
;
A
#
# COMPACT_ATOMS: atom_id res chain seq x y z
N PHE A 1 6.36 2.38 -27.87
CA PHE A 1 6.95 1.11 -27.38
C PHE A 1 8.10 1.39 -26.41
N VAL A 2 9.04 2.26 -26.75
CA VAL A 2 10.22 2.63 -25.94
C VAL A 2 9.81 3.21 -24.58
N GLU A 3 8.88 4.16 -24.51
CA GLU A 3 8.36 4.72 -23.25
C GLU A 3 7.76 3.66 -22.32
N ARG A 4 7.13 2.61 -22.88
CA ARG A 4 6.54 1.52 -22.10
C ARG A 4 7.59 0.60 -21.50
N VAL A 5 8.76 0.47 -22.14
CA VAL A 5 9.88 -0.36 -21.68
C VAL A 5 10.71 0.38 -20.62
N LEU A 6 10.81 1.71 -20.74
CA LEU A 6 11.60 2.57 -19.84
C LEU A 6 10.86 2.97 -18.53
N ARG A 7 9.56 2.66 -18.41
CA ARG A 7 8.86 2.93 -17.14
C ARG A 7 9.44 2.09 -16.00
N PRO A 8 9.62 2.69 -14.81
CA PRO A 8 10.07 2.00 -13.62
C PRO A 8 9.25 0.72 -13.34
N PRO A 9 9.87 -0.35 -12.83
CA PRO A 9 9.21 -1.64 -12.61
C PRO A 9 7.95 -1.56 -11.74
N GLU A 10 7.94 -0.72 -10.72
CA GLU A 10 6.80 -0.47 -9.83
C GLU A 10 5.61 0.13 -10.57
N LEU A 11 5.81 1.10 -11.46
CA LEU A 11 4.73 1.68 -12.26
C LEU A 11 4.15 0.67 -13.25
N ARG A 12 5.00 -0.20 -13.79
CA ARG A 12 4.54 -1.31 -14.66
C ARG A 12 3.73 -2.33 -13.86
N TYR A 13 4.13 -2.59 -12.62
CA TYR A 13 3.39 -3.46 -11.70
C TYR A 13 2.01 -2.89 -11.38
N ILE A 14 1.93 -1.61 -10.98
CA ILE A 14 0.66 -0.92 -10.69
C ILE A 14 -0.26 -0.94 -11.92
N ALA A 15 0.27 -0.62 -13.12
CA ALA A 15 -0.52 -0.64 -14.34
C ALA A 15 -1.08 -2.04 -14.66
N LEU A 16 -0.32 -3.09 -14.38
CA LEU A 16 -0.77 -4.48 -14.56
C LEU A 16 -1.78 -4.89 -13.49
N PHE A 17 -1.59 -4.47 -12.24
CA PHE A 17 -2.53 -4.65 -11.14
C PHE A 17 -3.89 -4.05 -11.50
N ARG A 18 -3.93 -2.78 -11.95
CA ARG A 18 -5.19 -2.12 -12.37
C ARG A 18 -5.88 -2.83 -13.53
N LYS A 19 -5.14 -3.41 -14.47
CA LYS A 19 -5.72 -4.23 -15.56
C LYS A 19 -6.33 -5.53 -15.04
N ALA A 20 -5.67 -6.20 -14.10
CA ALA A 20 -6.17 -7.43 -13.50
C ALA A 20 -7.42 -7.17 -12.64
N GLU A 21 -7.44 -6.04 -11.91
CA GLU A 21 -8.57 -5.60 -11.09
C GLU A 21 -9.80 -5.27 -11.94
N ALA A 22 -9.66 -4.40 -12.94
CA ALA A 22 -10.74 -3.89 -13.76
C ALA A 22 -11.31 -4.90 -14.78
N CYS A 23 -10.57 -5.95 -15.11
CA CYS A 23 -10.96 -6.88 -16.15
C CYS A 23 -12.11 -7.79 -15.70
N ARG A 24 -13.25 -7.71 -16.43
CA ARG A 24 -14.45 -8.55 -16.19
C ARG A 24 -14.45 -9.86 -17.00
N PHE A 25 -13.74 -9.90 -18.13
CA PHE A 25 -13.67 -11.10 -18.99
C PHE A 25 -12.74 -12.14 -18.37
N LYS A 26 -13.29 -13.26 -17.88
CA LYS A 26 -12.57 -14.26 -17.07
C LYS A 26 -11.25 -14.75 -17.65
N PRO A 27 -11.14 -15.17 -18.95
CA PRO A 27 -9.87 -15.64 -19.51
C PRO A 27 -8.78 -14.55 -19.50
N LEU A 28 -9.15 -13.32 -19.84
CA LEU A 28 -8.22 -12.19 -19.86
C LEU A 28 -7.82 -11.75 -18.45
N LYS A 29 -8.76 -11.82 -17.50
CA LYS A 29 -8.47 -11.60 -16.07
C LYS A 29 -7.46 -12.60 -15.56
N LEU A 30 -7.61 -13.89 -15.89
CA LEU A 30 -6.67 -14.94 -15.54
C LEU A 30 -5.28 -14.63 -16.12
N TYR A 31 -5.21 -14.28 -17.41
CA TYR A 31 -3.95 -13.89 -18.06
C TYR A 31 -3.25 -12.73 -17.32
N TYR A 32 -3.97 -11.65 -16.99
CA TYR A 32 -3.39 -10.53 -16.24
C TYR A 32 -2.97 -10.93 -14.83
N THR A 33 -3.74 -11.77 -14.15
CA THR A 33 -3.41 -12.26 -12.80
C THR A 33 -2.14 -13.12 -12.80
N VAL A 34 -2.01 -14.04 -13.76
CA VAL A 34 -0.78 -14.85 -13.93
C VAL A 34 0.42 -13.94 -14.23
N LYS A 35 0.25 -12.99 -15.14
CA LYS A 35 1.31 -12.04 -15.49
C LYS A 35 1.72 -11.16 -14.30
N LEU A 36 0.77 -10.72 -13.48
CA LEU A 36 1.02 -10.00 -12.24
C LEU A 36 1.82 -10.86 -11.25
N LYS A 37 1.46 -12.12 -11.10
CA LYS A 37 2.20 -13.07 -10.25
C LYS A 37 3.63 -13.28 -10.71
N LEU A 38 3.86 -13.44 -12.03
CA LEU A 38 5.21 -13.55 -12.59
C LEU A 38 6.02 -12.25 -12.37
N MET A 39 5.36 -11.11 -12.47
CA MET A 39 6.00 -9.82 -12.22
C MET A 39 6.37 -9.63 -10.74
N SER A 40 5.58 -10.17 -9.81
CA SER A 40 5.90 -10.18 -8.37
C SER A 40 7.27 -10.81 -8.07
N TYR A 41 7.64 -11.88 -8.74
CA TYR A 41 8.95 -12.52 -8.55
C TYR A 41 10.12 -11.64 -9.02
N LYS A 42 9.89 -10.79 -10.03
CA LYS A 42 10.92 -9.89 -10.58
C LYS A 42 11.05 -8.58 -9.79
N THR A 43 9.93 -8.08 -9.25
CA THR A 43 9.88 -6.77 -8.58
C THR A 43 9.90 -6.88 -7.07
N HIS A 44 9.67 -8.10 -6.53
CA HIS A 44 9.43 -8.35 -5.11
C HIS A 44 8.21 -7.62 -4.53
N ILE A 45 7.34 -7.09 -5.40
CA ILE A 45 6.07 -6.48 -5.00
C ILE A 45 5.01 -7.58 -4.96
N GLN A 46 4.35 -7.75 -3.81
CA GLN A 46 3.33 -8.76 -3.58
C GLN A 46 2.00 -8.10 -3.22
N ILE A 47 1.23 -7.75 -4.23
CA ILE A 47 -0.12 -7.19 -4.11
C ILE A 47 -1.05 -8.05 -4.94
N PRO A 48 -1.86 -8.93 -4.33
CA PRO A 48 -2.82 -9.76 -5.04
C PRO A 48 -3.87 -8.91 -5.78
N ALA A 49 -4.29 -9.34 -6.98
CA ALA A 49 -5.25 -8.60 -7.82
C ALA A 49 -6.64 -8.39 -7.18
N ARG A 50 -6.95 -9.06 -6.06
CA ARG A 50 -8.19 -8.91 -5.28
C ARG A 50 -8.11 -7.87 -4.16
N THR A 51 -6.91 -7.33 -3.90
CA THR A 51 -6.71 -6.29 -2.88
C THR A 51 -7.47 -5.03 -3.28
N LYS A 52 -8.21 -4.44 -2.35
CA LYS A 52 -8.95 -3.20 -2.60
C LYS A 52 -8.03 -2.01 -2.43
N ILE A 53 -7.77 -1.32 -3.52
CA ILE A 53 -6.88 -0.15 -3.54
C ILE A 53 -7.53 0.93 -4.41
N ASP A 54 -7.88 2.05 -3.82
CA ASP A 54 -8.47 3.18 -4.52
C ASP A 54 -7.47 3.89 -5.45
N GLU A 55 -7.92 4.89 -6.16
CA GLU A 55 -7.12 5.67 -7.11
C GLU A 55 -6.00 6.47 -6.41
N GLY A 56 -5.00 6.91 -7.16
CA GLY A 56 -3.84 7.64 -6.61
C GLY A 56 -2.81 6.77 -5.89
N PHE A 57 -2.91 5.43 -5.95
CA PHE A 57 -1.93 4.55 -5.34
C PHE A 57 -0.56 4.67 -6.01
N TYR A 58 0.48 4.88 -5.21
CA TYR A 58 1.84 5.07 -5.69
C TYR A 58 2.87 4.30 -4.84
N ILE A 59 3.86 3.72 -5.52
CA ILE A 59 5.05 3.10 -4.90
C ILE A 59 6.26 3.94 -5.30
N GLY A 60 6.90 4.56 -4.32
CA GLY A 60 7.94 5.57 -4.55
C GLY A 60 9.25 5.01 -5.10
N HIS A 61 9.61 3.78 -4.77
CA HIS A 61 10.89 3.17 -5.15
C HIS A 61 10.75 1.68 -5.46
N THR A 62 11.57 1.20 -6.37
CA THR A 62 11.69 -0.24 -6.64
C THR A 62 12.15 -0.99 -5.39
N GLY A 63 11.48 -2.10 -5.08
CA GLY A 63 11.84 -2.94 -3.95
C GLY A 63 10.67 -3.72 -3.38
N ARG A 64 10.93 -4.44 -2.29
CA ARG A 64 9.92 -5.29 -1.67
C ARG A 64 8.77 -4.47 -1.11
N VAL A 65 7.54 -4.79 -1.51
CA VAL A 65 6.30 -4.30 -0.91
C VAL A 65 5.36 -5.49 -0.75
N ILE A 66 4.79 -5.66 0.43
CA ILE A 66 3.86 -6.75 0.71
C ILE A 66 2.55 -6.16 1.21
N ILE A 67 1.44 -6.44 0.52
CA ILE A 67 0.10 -6.03 0.95
C ILE A 67 -0.80 -7.26 1.00
N HIS A 68 -1.40 -7.49 2.16
CA HIS A 68 -2.35 -8.59 2.33
C HIS A 68 -3.64 -8.32 1.52
N PRO A 69 -4.24 -9.35 0.88
CA PRO A 69 -5.40 -9.16 -0.01
C PRO A 69 -6.68 -8.67 0.69
N GLU A 70 -6.79 -8.80 2.00
CA GLU A 70 -7.91 -8.29 2.79
C GLU A 70 -7.71 -6.87 3.29
N SER A 71 -6.53 -6.28 3.05
CA SER A 71 -6.30 -4.87 3.35
C SER A 71 -7.12 -3.98 2.40
N VAL A 72 -7.55 -2.84 2.92
CA VAL A 72 -8.25 -1.81 2.15
C VAL A 72 -7.41 -0.52 2.20
N LEU A 73 -7.04 -0.01 1.03
CA LEU A 73 -6.25 1.20 0.90
C LEU A 73 -7.09 2.28 0.23
N GLY A 74 -7.30 3.38 0.92
CA GLY A 74 -8.02 4.55 0.41
C GLY A 74 -7.24 5.33 -0.65
N LYS A 75 -7.83 6.41 -1.13
CA LYS A 75 -7.26 7.27 -2.18
C LYS A 75 -5.90 7.83 -1.79
N ASN A 76 -5.05 8.01 -2.80
CA ASN A 76 -3.75 8.67 -2.65
C ASN A 76 -2.81 7.99 -1.63
N MET A 77 -2.91 6.65 -1.50
CA MET A 77 -1.96 5.91 -0.67
C MET A 77 -0.59 5.87 -1.33
N ASN A 78 0.43 6.39 -0.66
CA ASN A 78 1.83 6.35 -1.09
C ASN A 78 2.65 5.42 -0.20
N ILE A 79 3.47 4.57 -0.81
CA ILE A 79 4.22 3.53 -0.11
C ILE A 79 5.70 3.58 -0.47
N GLY A 80 6.54 3.60 0.54
CA GLY A 80 7.99 3.41 0.43
C GLY A 80 8.37 1.94 0.20
N THR A 81 9.63 1.71 -0.14
CA THR A 81 10.16 0.35 -0.27
C THR A 81 10.20 -0.38 1.08
N GLY A 82 10.09 -1.69 1.08
CA GLY A 82 10.15 -2.52 2.29
C GLY A 82 8.87 -2.54 3.13
N VAL A 83 7.86 -1.76 2.78
CA VAL A 83 6.59 -1.69 3.52
C VAL A 83 5.88 -3.04 3.52
N THR A 84 5.36 -3.41 4.69
CA THR A 84 4.51 -4.58 4.87
C THR A 84 3.17 -4.16 5.48
N ILE A 85 2.08 -4.39 4.76
CA ILE A 85 0.70 -4.27 5.26
C ILE A 85 0.16 -5.68 5.37
N GLY A 86 0.06 -6.18 6.60
CA GLY A 86 -0.10 -7.60 6.90
C GLY A 86 -1.37 -7.93 7.67
N TYR A 87 -1.63 -9.22 7.77
CA TYR A 87 -2.75 -9.80 8.50
C TYR A 87 -2.28 -10.27 9.88
N GLU A 88 -3.02 -9.97 10.94
CA GLU A 88 -2.83 -10.55 12.26
C GLU A 88 -3.71 -11.79 12.40
N ASN A 89 -3.11 -12.94 12.73
CA ASN A 89 -3.82 -14.21 12.76
C ASN A 89 -4.49 -14.52 14.11
N ARG A 90 -4.20 -13.76 15.15
CA ARG A 90 -4.61 -14.08 16.54
C ARG A 90 -5.07 -12.84 17.30
N GLY A 91 -5.85 -13.11 18.37
CA GLY A 91 -6.27 -12.09 19.31
C GLY A 91 -7.39 -11.19 18.78
N VAL A 92 -7.63 -10.11 19.51
CA VAL A 92 -8.75 -9.17 19.27
C VAL A 92 -8.62 -8.36 17.98
N ARG A 93 -7.41 -8.33 17.41
CA ARG A 93 -7.10 -7.61 16.17
C ARG A 93 -6.88 -8.57 15.00
N CYS A 94 -7.43 -9.76 15.05
CA CYS A 94 -7.39 -10.69 13.92
C CYS A 94 -8.00 -10.03 12.68
N GLY A 95 -7.22 -9.92 11.60
CA GLY A 95 -7.64 -9.25 10.38
C GLY A 95 -6.53 -8.43 9.72
N ALA A 96 -6.90 -7.61 8.73
CA ALA A 96 -6.01 -6.76 7.96
C ALA A 96 -6.36 -5.27 8.10
N PRO A 97 -5.39 -4.35 7.90
CA PRO A 97 -5.60 -2.92 8.08
C PRO A 97 -6.50 -2.30 7.01
N THR A 98 -7.24 -1.27 7.44
CA THR A 98 -7.96 -0.35 6.55
C THR A 98 -7.35 1.05 6.66
N PHE A 99 -6.99 1.63 5.53
CA PHE A 99 -6.48 3.00 5.43
C PHE A 99 -7.55 3.90 4.81
N ASP A 100 -7.78 5.05 5.40
CA ASP A 100 -8.52 6.14 4.77
C ASP A 100 -7.63 6.86 3.72
N ALA A 101 -8.08 7.99 3.19
CA ALA A 101 -7.39 8.70 2.11
C ALA A 101 -6.09 9.39 2.58
N ASN A 102 -5.24 9.74 1.61
CA ASN A 102 -4.06 10.60 1.81
C ASN A 102 -3.06 10.05 2.86
N CYS A 103 -2.77 8.76 2.82
CA CYS A 103 -1.82 8.14 3.74
C CYS A 103 -0.45 7.89 3.08
N TRP A 104 0.62 8.06 3.86
CA TRP A 104 1.96 7.76 3.45
C TRP A 104 2.63 6.76 4.41
N SER A 105 3.17 5.66 3.87
CA SER A 105 3.92 4.65 4.64
C SER A 105 5.38 4.66 4.26
N GLY A 106 6.22 5.04 5.20
CA GLY A 106 7.66 5.15 5.04
C GLY A 106 8.37 3.81 4.90
N THR A 107 9.60 3.86 4.40
CA THR A 107 10.46 2.70 4.13
C THR A 107 10.54 1.75 5.33
N ASN A 108 10.34 0.44 5.07
CA ASN A 108 10.39 -0.63 6.07
C ASN A 108 9.40 -0.50 7.23
N SER A 109 8.35 0.31 7.09
CA SER A 109 7.27 0.31 8.08
C SER A 109 6.42 -0.96 7.97
N VAL A 110 5.84 -1.37 9.09
CA VAL A 110 4.99 -2.56 9.19
C VAL A 110 3.67 -2.18 9.84
N VAL A 111 2.57 -2.47 9.17
CA VAL A 111 1.20 -2.20 9.64
C VAL A 111 0.41 -3.50 9.62
N VAL A 112 -0.06 -3.97 10.76
CA VAL A 112 -0.72 -5.28 10.87
C VAL A 112 -1.94 -5.26 11.76
N GLY A 113 -2.88 -6.15 11.48
CA GLY A 113 -4.08 -6.36 12.27
C GLY A 113 -5.30 -5.63 11.74
N ASN A 114 -6.47 -5.99 12.26
CA ASN A 114 -7.74 -5.33 11.99
C ASN A 114 -7.78 -3.98 12.70
N ILE A 115 -7.12 -3.00 12.11
CA ILE A 115 -6.96 -1.65 12.61
C ILE A 115 -7.38 -0.63 11.55
N LYS A 116 -7.77 0.54 12.00
CA LYS A 116 -8.12 1.67 11.15
C LYS A 116 -7.03 2.75 11.21
N ILE A 117 -6.53 3.13 10.04
CA ILE A 117 -5.64 4.27 9.85
C ILE A 117 -6.49 5.40 9.24
N GLY A 118 -6.61 6.50 9.95
CA GLY A 118 -7.40 7.65 9.52
C GLY A 118 -6.82 8.37 8.31
N GLU A 119 -7.50 9.42 7.88
CA GLU A 119 -7.06 10.27 6.77
C GLU A 119 -5.84 11.12 7.15
N ASP A 120 -5.01 11.46 6.16
CA ASP A 120 -3.83 12.31 6.34
C ASP A 120 -2.88 11.78 7.42
N VAL A 121 -2.53 10.48 7.32
CA VAL A 121 -1.61 9.83 8.25
C VAL A 121 -0.28 9.54 7.60
N MET A 122 0.79 10.01 8.24
CA MET A 122 2.17 9.69 7.89
C MET A 122 2.73 8.64 8.84
N ILE A 123 3.09 7.48 8.33
CA ILE A 123 3.81 6.44 9.09
C ILE A 123 5.29 6.56 8.76
N ALA A 124 6.09 6.97 9.74
CA ALA A 124 7.52 7.17 9.55
C ALA A 124 8.25 5.85 9.21
N PRO A 125 9.44 5.92 8.59
CA PRO A 125 10.25 4.72 8.32
C PRO A 125 10.51 3.89 9.58
N LEU A 126 10.63 2.55 9.41
CA LEU A 126 10.92 1.59 10.48
C LEU A 126 9.88 1.55 11.62
N THR A 127 8.68 2.06 11.41
CA THR A 127 7.62 2.09 12.40
C THR A 127 6.78 0.82 12.38
N PHE A 128 6.46 0.28 13.56
CA PHE A 128 5.54 -0.84 13.72
C PHE A 128 4.19 -0.38 14.27
N VAL A 129 3.13 -0.58 13.49
CA VAL A 129 1.76 -0.14 13.83
C VAL A 129 0.84 -1.35 13.92
N ASN A 130 0.24 -1.56 15.09
CA ASN A 130 -0.77 -2.60 15.34
C ASN A 130 -1.94 -2.07 16.18
N PHE A 131 -2.26 -0.78 16.05
CA PHE A 131 -3.33 -0.07 16.75
C PHE A 131 -3.96 0.97 15.84
N ASP A 132 -5.18 1.41 16.18
CA ASP A 132 -5.88 2.44 15.41
C ASP A 132 -5.17 3.78 15.49
N VAL A 133 -5.07 4.46 14.34
CA VAL A 133 -4.43 5.77 14.23
C VAL A 133 -5.48 6.81 13.82
N PRO A 134 -5.68 7.87 14.61
CA PRO A 134 -6.59 8.95 14.25
C PRO A 134 -6.08 9.72 13.03
N SER A 135 -6.99 10.41 12.33
CA SER A 135 -6.64 11.30 11.22
C SER A 135 -5.67 12.39 11.65
N HIS A 136 -4.98 12.98 10.69
CA HIS A 136 -4.05 14.09 10.92
C HIS A 136 -2.95 13.74 11.94
N SER A 137 -2.23 12.64 11.64
CA SER A 137 -1.26 12.11 12.60
C SER A 137 0.04 11.64 11.93
N ILE A 138 1.14 11.84 12.64
CA ILE A 138 2.42 11.20 12.37
C ILE A 138 2.60 10.06 13.36
N VAL A 139 2.91 8.86 12.85
CA VAL A 139 3.22 7.68 13.68
C VAL A 139 4.69 7.35 13.52
N ILE A 140 5.42 7.25 14.63
CA ILE A 140 6.88 7.07 14.60
C ILE A 140 7.37 6.10 15.65
N GLY A 141 8.25 5.19 15.25
CA GLY A 141 9.07 4.35 16.14
C GLY A 141 8.55 2.93 16.35
N ASN A 142 9.29 2.20 17.18
CA ASN A 142 8.94 0.88 17.68
C ASN A 142 9.49 0.73 19.12
N PRO A 143 8.63 0.83 20.15
CA PRO A 143 7.18 1.00 20.10
C PRO A 143 6.76 2.36 19.49
N ALA A 144 5.68 2.34 18.70
CA ALA A 144 5.26 3.53 17.98
C ALA A 144 4.52 4.54 18.86
N LYS A 145 4.73 5.83 18.55
CA LYS A 145 4.02 6.96 19.17
C LYS A 145 3.23 7.72 18.11
N ILE A 146 2.06 8.23 18.49
CA ILE A 146 1.24 9.09 17.66
C ILE A 146 1.52 10.55 18.03
N ILE A 147 1.73 11.38 17.01
CA ILE A 147 1.87 12.83 17.13
C ILE A 147 0.80 13.44 16.24
N HIS A 148 -0.12 14.20 16.83
CA HIS A 148 -1.13 14.92 16.05
C HIS A 148 -0.48 16.03 15.23
N ARG A 149 -0.79 16.07 13.93
CA ARG A 149 -0.28 17.09 12.99
C ARG A 149 -1.24 17.28 11.83
N GLU A 150 -1.84 18.45 11.72
CA GLU A 150 -2.56 18.85 10.52
C GLU A 150 -1.64 18.82 9.29
N ASN A 151 -2.16 18.36 8.16
CA ASN A 151 -1.41 18.16 6.93
C ASN A 151 -0.16 17.27 7.13
N ALA A 152 -0.32 16.17 7.86
CA ALA A 152 0.78 15.27 8.23
C ALA A 152 1.52 14.72 7.00
N THR A 153 0.83 14.56 5.86
CA THR A 153 1.38 14.07 4.59
C THR A 153 1.78 15.18 3.61
N GLU A 154 1.80 16.45 4.06
CA GLU A 154 2.28 17.56 3.23
C GLU A 154 3.71 17.30 2.74
N ALA A 155 3.99 17.60 1.47
CA ALA A 155 5.25 17.32 0.76
C ALA A 155 5.61 15.83 0.58
N TYR A 156 4.82 14.87 1.11
CA TYR A 156 5.03 13.43 0.90
C TYR A 156 4.09 12.85 -0.17
N ILE A 157 2.94 13.47 -0.39
CA ILE A 157 1.98 13.10 -1.43
C ILE A 157 1.81 14.26 -2.39
N GLU A 158 2.61 14.27 -3.47
CA GLU A 158 2.61 15.35 -4.45
C GLU A 158 1.50 15.20 -5.51
N ASN A 159 1.15 13.95 -5.88
CA ASN A 159 0.21 13.64 -6.95
C ASN A 159 -1.12 13.12 -6.37
N ARG A 160 -1.95 14.02 -5.87
CA ARG A 160 -3.31 13.69 -5.39
C ARG A 160 -4.30 13.67 -6.56
N VAL A 161 -5.24 12.71 -6.52
CA VAL A 161 -6.36 12.57 -7.47
C VAL A 161 -7.70 12.72 -6.76
#